data_60c06a94f72855136066b446392780cb
#
_entry.id   60c06a94f72855136066b446392780cb
#
_cell.length_a   1.000
_cell.length_b   1.000
_cell.length_c   1.000
_cell.angle_alpha   90.00
_cell.angle_beta   90.00
_cell.angle_gamma   90.00
#
_symmetry.space_group_name_H-M   'P 1'
#
loop_
_entity.id
_entity.type
_entity.pdbx_description
1 polymer ?
#
loop_
_entity_poly.entity_id
_entity_poly.type
_entity_poly.pdbx_seq_one_letter_code
_entity_poly.pdbx_strand_id
1 'polypeptide(L)' 'MINLKQCKFGDRLRTRDGRMTVFLHKSFVIHEVYICAIEYDEWSHLEMRFWANGKRYYDNEPSEYDIKGKWEEEK' A
#
# COMPACT_ATOMS: atom_id res chain seq x y z
N MET A 1 1.05 12.43 -5.17
CA MET A 1 1.22 11.65 -3.94
C MET A 1 -0.05 10.88 -3.64
N ILE A 2 0.05 9.61 -3.31
CA ILE A 2 -1.12 8.79 -2.99
C ILE A 2 -1.72 9.21 -1.64
N ASN A 3 -3.03 9.12 -1.54
CA ASN A 3 -3.74 9.34 -0.27
C ASN A 3 -4.62 8.12 0.00
N LEU A 4 -4.20 7.28 0.95
CA LEU A 4 -4.89 6.04 1.23
C LEU A 4 -6.27 6.25 1.85
N LYS A 5 -6.55 7.44 2.38
CA LYS A 5 -7.90 7.76 2.88
C LYS A 5 -8.96 7.69 1.79
N GLN A 6 -8.57 7.86 0.54
CA GLN A 6 -9.49 7.86 -0.61
C GLN A 6 -9.59 6.50 -1.27
N CYS A 7 -8.82 5.52 -0.81
CA CYS A 7 -8.84 4.18 -1.37
C CYS A 7 -10.00 3.36 -0.80
N LYS A 8 -10.46 2.40 -1.60
CA LYS A 8 -11.51 1.46 -1.25
C LYS A 8 -10.98 0.05 -1.31
N PHE A 9 -11.60 -0.86 -0.58
CA PHE A 9 -11.24 -2.27 -0.63
C PHE A 9 -11.14 -2.75 -2.08
N GLY A 10 -10.04 -3.40 -2.39
CA GLY A 10 -9.80 -3.94 -3.72
C GLY A 10 -9.09 -3.00 -4.69
N ASP A 11 -8.89 -1.74 -4.32
CA ASP A 11 -8.13 -0.82 -5.17
C ASP A 11 -6.71 -1.33 -5.34
N ARG A 12 -6.25 -1.34 -6.58
CA ARG A 12 -4.89 -1.78 -6.91
C ARG A 12 -3.95 -0.59 -6.90
N LEU A 13 -2.83 -0.78 -6.21
CA LEU A 13 -1.82 0.26 -6.01
C LEU A 13 -0.46 -0.30 -6.42
N ARG A 14 0.51 0.59 -6.59
CA ARG A 14 1.86 0.22 -6.96
C ARG A 14 2.85 0.67 -5.90
N THR A 15 3.74 -0.25 -5.52
CA THR A 15 4.83 0.07 -4.60
C THR A 15 5.99 0.72 -5.34
N ARG A 16 6.93 1.26 -4.58
CA ARG A 16 8.14 1.90 -5.12
C ARG A 16 8.96 0.95 -5.96
N ASP A 17 9.03 -0.33 -5.59
CA ASP A 17 9.77 -1.33 -6.33
C ASP A 17 8.98 -1.98 -7.47
N GLY A 18 7.77 -1.48 -7.75
CA GLY A 18 6.98 -1.95 -8.88
C GLY A 18 6.05 -3.12 -8.60
N ARG A 19 5.85 -3.46 -7.33
CA ARG A 19 4.93 -4.56 -6.97
C ARG A 19 3.50 -4.09 -6.94
N MET A 20 2.59 -5.00 -7.24
CA MET A 20 1.17 -4.73 -7.07
C MET A 20 0.78 -4.86 -5.61
N THR A 21 -0.06 -3.94 -5.17
CA THR A 21 -0.58 -3.90 -3.81
C THR A 21 -2.09 -3.70 -3.88
N VAL A 22 -2.83 -4.38 -3.02
CA VAL A 22 -4.28 -4.23 -2.95
C VAL A 22 -4.64 -3.59 -1.63
N PHE A 23 -5.38 -2.49 -1.68
CA PHE A 23 -5.88 -1.84 -0.47
C PHE A 23 -6.94 -2.72 0.18
N LEU A 24 -6.79 -2.97 1.47
CA LEU A 24 -7.74 -3.79 2.23
C LEU A 24 -8.66 -2.95 3.08
N HIS A 25 -8.14 -2.31 4.11
CA HIS A 25 -8.96 -1.53 5.01
C HIS A 25 -8.11 -0.62 5.89
N LYS A 26 -8.80 0.31 6.56
CA LYS A 26 -8.19 1.14 7.59
C LYS A 26 -7.93 0.28 8.83
N SER A 27 -6.83 0.53 9.54
CA SER A 27 -6.58 -0.13 10.81
C SER A 27 -7.69 0.17 11.82
N PHE A 28 -8.11 -0.85 12.55
CA PHE A 28 -9.11 -0.69 13.61
C PHE A 28 -8.48 -0.26 14.95
N VAL A 29 -7.16 -0.32 15.03
CA VAL A 29 -6.45 -0.13 16.30
C VAL A 29 -5.63 1.16 16.27
N ILE A 30 -4.92 1.43 15.19
CA ILE A 30 -4.02 2.57 15.07
C ILE A 30 -4.60 3.60 14.14
N HIS A 31 -4.72 4.84 14.61
CA HIS A 31 -5.26 5.93 13.82
C HIS A 31 -4.33 6.28 12.64
N GLU A 32 -4.92 6.57 11.49
CA GLU A 32 -4.23 6.95 10.25
C GLU A 32 -3.30 5.88 9.67
N VAL A 33 -3.49 4.63 10.07
CA VAL A 33 -2.76 3.50 9.50
C VAL A 33 -3.72 2.67 8.65
N TYR A 34 -3.22 2.21 7.52
CA TYR A 34 -4.00 1.46 6.53
C TYR A 34 -3.30 0.14 6.22
N ILE A 35 -4.09 -0.87 5.97
CA ILE A 35 -3.60 -2.22 5.72
C ILE A 35 -3.73 -2.54 4.24
N CYS A 36 -2.64 -2.96 3.62
CA CYS A 36 -2.62 -3.35 2.23
C CYS A 36 -1.94 -4.70 2.08
N ALA A 37 -2.39 -5.49 1.11
CA ALA A 37 -1.78 -6.77 0.78
C ALA A 37 -0.82 -6.57 -0.39
N ILE A 38 0.46 -6.87 -0.18
CA ILE A 38 1.50 -6.72 -1.20
C ILE A 38 1.79 -8.09 -1.80
N GLU A 39 1.82 -8.16 -3.11
CA GLU A 39 2.27 -9.34 -3.81
C GLU A 39 3.74 -9.61 -3.49
N TYR A 40 4.01 -10.76 -2.89
CA TYR A 40 5.36 -11.13 -2.48
C TYR A 40 5.99 -12.10 -3.48
N ASP A 41 5.25 -13.12 -3.88
CA ASP A 41 5.62 -14.04 -4.93
C ASP A 41 4.36 -14.56 -5.63
N GLU A 42 4.50 -15.56 -6.51
CA GLU A 42 3.36 -16.08 -7.28
C GLU A 42 2.25 -16.69 -6.42
N TRP A 43 2.57 -17.03 -5.18
CA TRP A 43 1.68 -17.81 -4.32
C TRP A 43 1.29 -17.12 -3.04
N SER A 44 1.92 -15.99 -2.69
CA SER A 44 1.69 -15.37 -1.41
C SER A 44 1.62 -13.86 -1.48
N HIS A 45 0.87 -13.30 -0.55
CA HIS A 45 0.75 -11.87 -0.32
C HIS A 45 1.09 -11.60 1.13
N LEU A 46 1.72 -10.45 1.39
CA LEU A 46 2.01 -10.00 2.74
C LEU A 46 1.14 -8.81 3.07
N GLU A 47 0.44 -8.88 4.20
CA GLU A 47 -0.28 -7.73 4.72
C GLU A 47 0.71 -6.80 5.42
N MET A 48 0.71 -5.54 5.03
CA MET A 48 1.59 -4.54 5.62
C MET A 48 0.81 -3.29 6.00
N ARG A 49 1.34 -2.58 6.99
CA ARG A 49 0.76 -1.33 7.46
C ARG A 49 1.44 -0.15 6.78
N PHE A 50 0.63 0.83 6.40
CA PHE A 50 1.10 2.05 5.74
C PHE A 50 0.43 3.27 6.37
N TRP A 51 1.15 4.38 6.37
CA TRP A 51 0.56 5.67 6.71
C TRP A 51 -0.30 6.16 5.54
N ALA A 52 -1.15 7.16 5.80
CA ALA A 52 -2.08 7.67 4.79
C ALA A 52 -1.40 8.14 3.51
N ASN A 53 -0.16 8.57 3.60
CA ASN A 53 0.62 9.01 2.43
C ASN A 53 1.31 7.86 1.69
N GLY A 54 1.04 6.62 2.08
CA GLY A 54 1.63 5.44 1.44
C GLY A 54 2.98 5.02 1.97
N LYS A 55 3.52 5.70 2.96
CA LYS A 55 4.83 5.36 3.52
C LYS A 55 4.74 4.24 4.55
N ARG A 56 5.76 3.39 4.55
CA ARG A 56 5.90 2.29 5.52
C ARG A 56 6.36 2.79 6.88
N TYR A 57 7.26 3.78 6.90
CA TYR A 57 7.92 4.22 8.12
C TYR A 57 7.52 5.62 8.51
N TYR A 58 7.43 5.83 9.82
CA TYR A 58 7.01 7.11 10.39
C TYR A 58 8.03 8.22 10.18
N ASP A 59 9.30 7.88 10.23
CA ASP A 59 10.41 8.84 10.19
C ASP A 59 10.85 9.25 8.78
N ASN A 60 10.02 9.00 7.79
CA ASN A 60 10.28 9.33 6.38
C ASN A 60 11.43 8.53 5.73
N GLU A 61 11.94 7.49 6.38
CA GLU A 61 12.89 6.64 5.71
C GLU A 61 12.23 5.96 4.51
N PRO A 62 12.88 5.98 3.34
CA PRO A 62 12.30 5.33 2.18
C PRO A 62 12.29 3.82 2.32
N SER A 63 11.23 3.20 1.84
CA SER A 63 11.11 1.75 1.77
C SER A 63 10.76 1.36 0.33
N GLU A 64 11.28 0.22 -0.10
CA GLU A 64 10.91 -0.33 -1.41
C GLU A 64 9.41 -0.65 -1.49
N TYR A 65 8.76 -0.82 -0.35
CA TYR A 65 7.34 -1.12 -0.28
C TYR A 65 6.45 0.13 -0.16
N ASP A 66 7.04 1.31 -0.13
CA ASP A 66 6.24 2.55 -0.10
C ASP A 66 5.29 2.59 -1.29
N ILE A 67 4.02 2.91 -1.04
CA ILE A 67 3.02 3.00 -2.10
C ILE A 67 3.17 4.33 -2.81
N LYS A 68 3.37 4.30 -4.13
CA LYS A 68 3.63 5.49 -4.93
C LYS A 68 2.47 5.97 -5.75
N GLY A 69 1.50 5.12 -6.02
CA GLY A 69 0.36 5.52 -6.82
C GLY A 69 -0.52 4.34 -7.15
N LYS A 70 -1.45 4.56 -8.06
CA LYS A 70 -2.35 3.53 -8.52
C LYS A 70 -1.65 2.59 -9.48
N TRP A 71 -2.07 1.33 -9.44
CA TRP A 71 -1.61 0.35 -10.42
C TRP A 71 -2.23 0.66 -11.77
N GLU A 72 -1.39 0.83 -12.78
CA GLU A 72 -1.85 1.02 -14.13
C GLU A 72 -1.55 -0.24 -14.93
N GLU A 73 -2.60 -0.85 -15.46
CA GLU A 73 -2.44 -2.00 -16.33
C GLU A 73 -2.04 -1.51 -17.71
N GLU A 74 -0.97 -2.08 -18.24
CA GLU A 74 -0.59 -1.81 -19.62
C GLU A 74 -1.61 -2.42 -20.55
N LYS A 75 -2.04 -1.61 -21.50
CA LYS A 75 -2.98 -2.08 -22.52
C LYS A 75 -2.24 -2.76 -23.65
#